data_a26669f1058abfdfb3932ec8f4d0004f
#
_entry.id   a26669f1058abfdfb3932ec8f4d0004f
#
_cell.length_a   1.000
_cell.length_b   1.000
_cell.length_c   1.000
_cell.angle_alpha   90.00
_cell.angle_beta   90.00
_cell.angle_gamma   90.00
#
_symmetry.space_group_name_H-M   'P 1'
#
loop_
_entity.id
_entity.type
_entity.pdbx_description
1 polymer ?
#
loop_
_entity_poly.entity_id
_entity_poly.type
_entity_poly.pdbx_seq_one_letter_code
_entity_poly.pdbx_strand_id
1 'polypeptide(L)'
;DWERLVRGVIQEFEENNSGVDLFHFDSDEDVFCVYSQYIDDLMMLAKMIRVACADEKAMRTYLGKIEYIKLFWEGAPEGEPSVILYEVDTKNERLALRSIDIFMDGHTRNIPDLYEDAIEITPIPTVDELNAHVWGEEFHACVIEKAEFEAIWESRFYSGAF
;
A
#
# COMPACT_ATOMS: atom_id res chain seq x y z
N ASP A 1 6.66 -9.16 5.52
CA ASP A 1 5.60 -8.81 6.44
C ASP A 1 4.55 -9.94 6.45
N TRP A 2 4.39 -10.59 7.62
CA TRP A 2 3.53 -11.76 7.80
C TRP A 2 2.05 -11.41 7.66
N GLU A 3 1.63 -10.28 8.17
CA GLU A 3 0.24 -9.84 8.12
C GLU A 3 -0.22 -9.67 6.67
N ARG A 4 0.59 -9.01 5.83
CA ARG A 4 0.28 -8.85 4.40
C ARG A 4 0.15 -10.19 3.67
N LEU A 5 1.06 -11.13 3.97
CA LEU A 5 0.99 -12.47 3.38
C LEU A 5 -0.32 -13.17 3.75
N VAL A 6 -0.68 -13.15 5.03
CA VAL A 6 -1.89 -13.82 5.52
C VAL A 6 -3.14 -13.14 4.98
N ARG A 7 -3.20 -11.81 4.95
CA ARG A 7 -4.32 -11.07 4.32
C ARG A 7 -4.46 -11.41 2.84
N GLY A 8 -3.37 -11.48 2.08
CA GLY A 8 -3.41 -11.88 0.68
C GLY A 8 -3.92 -13.31 0.46
N VAL A 9 -3.54 -14.25 1.33
CA VAL A 9 -4.04 -15.63 1.30
C VAL A 9 -5.53 -15.69 1.65
N ILE A 10 -5.97 -14.91 2.63
CA ILE A 10 -7.39 -14.83 3.02
C ILE A 10 -8.23 -14.25 1.90
N GLN A 11 -7.79 -13.16 1.30
CA GLN A 11 -8.50 -12.56 0.18
C GLN A 11 -8.73 -13.57 -0.94
N GLU A 12 -7.70 -14.33 -1.35
CA GLU A 12 -7.85 -15.38 -2.37
C GLU A 12 -8.81 -16.47 -1.93
N PHE A 13 -8.78 -16.86 -0.65
CA PHE A 13 -9.70 -17.85 -0.10
C PHE A 13 -11.15 -17.36 -0.18
N GLU A 14 -11.42 -16.14 0.25
CA GLU A 14 -12.77 -15.56 0.28
C GLU A 14 -13.30 -15.30 -1.13
N GLU A 15 -12.48 -14.81 -2.06
CA GLU A 15 -12.84 -14.67 -3.48
C GLU A 15 -13.27 -16.01 -4.09
N ASN A 16 -12.58 -17.11 -3.75
CA ASN A 16 -12.90 -18.47 -4.23
C ASN A 16 -14.12 -19.10 -3.52
N ASN A 17 -14.53 -18.57 -2.36
CA ASN A 17 -15.65 -19.08 -1.55
C ASN A 17 -16.83 -18.13 -1.46
N SER A 18 -17.13 -17.38 -2.52
CA SER A 18 -18.31 -16.52 -2.66
C SER A 18 -18.24 -15.15 -1.97
N GLY A 19 -17.05 -14.66 -1.64
CA GLY A 19 -16.85 -13.30 -1.11
C GLY A 19 -17.48 -13.06 0.26
N VAL A 20 -17.56 -14.09 1.10
CA VAL A 20 -18.08 -13.97 2.48
C VAL A 20 -16.89 -13.76 3.41
N ASP A 21 -16.99 -12.75 4.27
CA ASP A 21 -16.05 -12.51 5.37
C ASP A 21 -16.07 -13.70 6.35
N LEU A 22 -15.16 -14.64 6.16
CA LEU A 22 -15.05 -15.86 6.96
C LEU A 22 -14.05 -15.72 8.11
N PHE A 23 -13.16 -14.75 8.01
CA PHE A 23 -12.06 -14.55 8.96
C PHE A 23 -12.10 -13.19 9.60
N HIS A 24 -11.77 -13.14 10.87
CA HIS A 24 -11.61 -11.91 11.63
C HIS A 24 -10.17 -11.78 12.11
N PHE A 25 -9.69 -10.56 12.15
CA PHE A 25 -8.35 -10.22 12.57
C PHE A 25 -8.38 -9.53 13.92
N ASP A 26 -7.45 -9.91 14.78
CA ASP A 26 -7.16 -9.21 16.03
C ASP A 26 -5.64 -9.21 16.18
N SER A 27 -5.01 -8.15 15.67
CA SER A 27 -3.55 -8.02 15.64
C SER A 27 -3.12 -7.00 16.69
N ASP A 28 -2.12 -7.35 17.48
CA ASP A 28 -1.39 -6.46 18.36
C ASP A 28 0.06 -6.36 17.87
N GLU A 29 0.85 -5.39 18.34
CA GLU A 29 2.19 -5.03 17.83
C GLU A 29 3.10 -6.23 17.50
N ASP A 30 3.00 -7.31 18.27
CA ASP A 30 3.86 -8.50 18.13
C ASP A 30 3.09 -9.80 17.81
N VAL A 31 1.76 -9.76 17.75
CA VAL A 31 0.93 -10.97 17.58
C VAL A 31 -0.12 -10.75 16.51
N PHE A 32 -0.05 -11.59 15.48
CA PHE A 32 -1.07 -11.64 14.44
C PHE A 32 -2.04 -12.79 14.74
N CYS A 33 -3.30 -12.45 15.00
CA CYS A 33 -4.37 -13.41 15.29
C CYS A 33 -5.40 -13.42 14.18
N VAL A 34 -5.74 -14.63 13.72
CA VAL A 34 -6.88 -14.88 12.82
C VAL A 34 -7.81 -15.84 13.47
N TYR A 35 -9.09 -15.54 13.46
CA TYR A 35 -10.11 -16.46 13.97
C TYR A 35 -11.32 -16.55 13.03
N SER A 36 -11.98 -17.69 13.07
CA SER A 36 -13.22 -17.98 12.37
C SER A 36 -14.08 -18.89 13.23
N GLN A 37 -15.39 -18.81 13.06
CA GLN A 37 -16.32 -19.74 13.70
C GLN A 37 -16.29 -21.15 13.05
N TYR A 38 -15.62 -21.30 11.91
CA TYR A 38 -15.56 -22.56 11.17
C TYR A 38 -14.14 -23.14 11.23
N ILE A 39 -13.99 -24.29 11.88
CA ILE A 39 -12.68 -24.95 12.06
C ILE A 39 -12.08 -25.43 10.73
N ASP A 40 -12.93 -25.86 9.80
CA ASP A 40 -12.47 -26.35 8.50
C ASP A 40 -11.85 -25.23 7.66
N ASP A 41 -12.38 -24.01 7.75
CA ASP A 41 -11.84 -22.84 7.07
C ASP A 41 -10.49 -22.44 7.66
N LEU A 42 -10.34 -22.45 8.98
CA LEU A 42 -9.04 -22.23 9.64
C LEU A 42 -8.00 -23.28 9.24
N MET A 43 -8.41 -24.55 9.14
CA MET A 43 -7.51 -25.62 8.68
C MET A 43 -7.10 -25.44 7.21
N MET A 44 -8.01 -24.99 6.35
CA MET A 44 -7.71 -24.70 4.96
C MET A 44 -6.78 -23.50 4.84
N LEU A 45 -7.07 -22.40 5.56
CA LEU A 45 -6.22 -21.23 5.62
C LEU A 45 -4.80 -21.57 6.05
N ALA A 46 -4.64 -22.35 7.11
CA ALA A 46 -3.34 -22.80 7.59
C ALA A 46 -2.55 -23.61 6.53
N LYS A 47 -3.25 -24.43 5.73
CA LYS A 47 -2.63 -25.14 4.61
C LYS A 47 -2.19 -24.18 3.51
N MET A 48 -3.01 -23.20 3.15
CA MET A 48 -2.69 -22.21 2.12
C MET A 48 -1.50 -21.35 2.54
N ILE A 49 -1.46 -20.87 3.78
CA ILE A 49 -0.31 -20.14 4.34
C ILE A 49 0.95 -21.00 4.27
N ARG A 50 0.87 -22.27 4.65
CA ARG A 50 2.01 -23.19 4.57
C ARG A 50 2.52 -23.35 3.13
N VAL A 51 1.64 -23.45 2.14
CA VAL A 51 2.00 -23.52 0.72
C VAL A 51 2.62 -22.22 0.26
N ALA A 52 2.03 -21.08 0.62
CA ALA A 52 2.57 -19.76 0.30
C ALA A 52 3.98 -19.55 0.86
N CYS A 53 4.28 -20.08 2.04
CA CYS A 53 5.60 -19.97 2.67
C CYS A 53 6.63 -20.98 2.16
N ALA A 54 6.19 -22.03 1.45
CA ALA A 54 7.10 -23.08 0.98
C ALA A 54 7.95 -22.68 -0.23
N ASP A 55 7.52 -21.67 -0.99
CA ASP A 55 8.16 -21.21 -2.21
C ASP A 55 8.08 -19.68 -2.33
N GLU A 56 9.22 -19.02 -2.60
CA GLU A 56 9.32 -17.57 -2.75
C GLU A 56 8.39 -17.04 -3.86
N LYS A 57 8.20 -17.78 -4.95
CA LYS A 57 7.31 -17.40 -6.04
C LYS A 57 5.85 -17.40 -5.59
N ALA A 58 5.42 -18.42 -4.86
CA ALA A 58 4.09 -18.50 -4.27
C ALA A 58 3.89 -17.36 -3.27
N MET A 59 4.87 -17.08 -2.40
CA MET A 59 4.83 -15.99 -1.44
C MET A 59 4.62 -14.63 -2.13
N ARG A 60 5.36 -14.36 -3.20
CA ARG A 60 5.22 -13.11 -3.99
C ARG A 60 3.84 -12.95 -4.61
N THR A 61 3.14 -14.03 -4.93
CA THR A 61 1.77 -13.99 -5.47
C THR A 61 0.80 -13.40 -4.44
N TYR A 62 1.00 -13.73 -3.17
CA TYR A 62 0.14 -13.24 -2.07
C TYR A 62 0.55 -11.87 -1.51
N LEU A 63 1.85 -11.56 -1.50
CA LEU A 63 2.34 -10.26 -1.02
C LEU A 63 1.94 -9.08 -1.89
N GLY A 64 1.39 -9.35 -3.09
CA GLY A 64 1.04 -8.31 -4.03
C GLY A 64 2.25 -7.66 -4.69
N LYS A 65 1.99 -6.85 -5.68
CA LYS A 65 2.99 -5.99 -6.31
C LYS A 65 3.00 -4.65 -5.59
N ILE A 66 4.17 -4.22 -5.15
CA ILE A 66 4.35 -2.85 -4.68
C ILE A 66 4.58 -1.95 -5.88
N GLU A 67 3.82 -0.88 -5.96
CA GLU A 67 3.96 0.18 -6.94
C GLU A 67 4.44 1.44 -6.24
N TYR A 68 5.45 2.10 -6.80
CA TYR A 68 5.95 3.37 -6.30
C TYR A 68 5.49 4.46 -7.25
N ILE A 69 4.69 5.40 -6.74
CA ILE A 69 4.07 6.47 -7.51
C ILE A 69 4.64 7.81 -7.06
N LYS A 70 5.02 8.64 -8.03
CA LYS A 70 5.32 10.05 -7.83
C LYS A 70 4.19 10.88 -8.41
N LEU A 71 3.50 11.61 -7.55
CA LEU A 71 2.45 12.56 -7.88
C LEU A 71 3.02 13.98 -7.81
N PHE A 72 2.81 14.74 -8.85
CA PHE A 72 3.11 16.16 -8.89
C PHE A 72 1.81 16.97 -8.74
N TRP A 73 1.85 17.98 -7.91
CA TRP A 73 0.75 18.93 -7.71
C TRP A 73 1.19 20.31 -8.18
N GLU A 74 0.84 20.66 -9.43
CA GLU A 74 1.15 21.94 -10.00
C GLU A 74 0.37 23.06 -9.30
N GLY A 75 1.07 24.10 -8.89
CA GLY A 75 0.43 25.24 -8.19
C GLY A 75 -0.05 24.89 -6.79
N ALA A 76 0.53 23.90 -6.13
CA ALA A 76 0.24 23.60 -4.73
C ALA A 76 0.30 24.88 -3.86
N PRO A 77 -0.67 25.08 -2.94
CA PRO A 77 -0.67 26.24 -2.05
C PRO A 77 0.58 26.30 -1.19
N GLU A 78 0.93 27.49 -0.70
CA GLU A 78 2.06 27.66 0.21
C GLU A 78 1.87 26.82 1.49
N GLY A 79 2.86 26.00 1.81
CA GLY A 79 2.83 25.09 2.95
C GLY A 79 2.29 23.69 2.63
N GLU A 80 1.77 23.47 1.42
CA GLU A 80 1.39 22.14 0.95
C GLU A 80 2.51 21.49 0.12
N PRO A 81 2.57 20.13 0.06
CA PRO A 81 3.57 19.45 -0.73
C PRO A 81 3.31 19.64 -2.23
N SER A 82 4.35 19.93 -3.00
CA SER A 82 4.29 20.04 -4.46
C SER A 82 4.52 18.71 -5.16
N VAL A 83 5.15 17.75 -4.46
CA VAL A 83 5.32 16.37 -4.93
C VAL A 83 5.02 15.43 -3.78
N ILE A 84 4.31 14.33 -4.07
CA ILE A 84 4.01 13.29 -3.08
C ILE A 84 4.45 11.94 -3.65
N LEU A 85 5.21 11.19 -2.86
CA LEU A 85 5.55 9.82 -3.22
C LEU A 85 4.71 8.84 -2.41
N TYR A 86 4.22 7.79 -3.06
CA TYR A 86 3.47 6.72 -2.44
C TYR A 86 4.15 5.37 -2.68
N GLU A 87 4.23 4.54 -1.64
CA GLU A 87 4.47 3.11 -1.72
C GLU A 87 3.13 2.40 -1.60
N VAL A 88 2.61 1.83 -2.69
CA VAL A 88 1.22 1.34 -2.80
C VAL A 88 1.18 -0.17 -2.88
N ASP A 89 0.38 -0.80 -2.03
CA ASP A 89 0.07 -2.23 -2.15
C ASP A 89 -1.09 -2.43 -3.13
N THR A 90 -0.78 -2.92 -4.33
CA THR A 90 -1.78 -3.08 -5.39
C THR A 90 -2.79 -4.19 -5.16
N LYS A 91 -2.55 -5.09 -4.19
CA LYS A 91 -3.50 -6.15 -3.80
C LYS A 91 -4.37 -5.77 -2.61
N ASN A 92 -3.90 -4.86 -1.76
CA ASN A 92 -4.64 -4.39 -0.63
C ASN A 92 -5.36 -3.08 -0.99
N GLU A 93 -6.37 -3.16 -1.84
CA GLU A 93 -7.22 -2.04 -2.27
C GLU A 93 -6.44 -0.79 -2.73
N ARG A 94 -5.20 -0.95 -3.17
CA ARG A 94 -4.27 0.14 -3.53
C ARG A 94 -4.00 1.12 -2.37
N LEU A 95 -3.95 0.63 -1.15
CA LEU A 95 -3.61 1.46 0.00
C LEU A 95 -2.11 1.79 0.02
N ALA A 96 -1.80 3.00 0.46
CA ALA A 96 -0.41 3.41 0.66
C ALA A 96 0.13 2.77 1.95
N LEU A 97 1.28 2.12 1.84
CA LEU A 97 2.01 1.60 3.00
C LEU A 97 2.82 2.72 3.66
N ARG A 98 3.42 3.59 2.84
CA ARG A 98 4.18 4.76 3.26
C ARG A 98 4.00 5.86 2.24
N SER A 99 4.15 7.12 2.68
CA SER A 99 4.22 8.26 1.77
C SER A 99 5.31 9.25 2.17
N ILE A 100 5.71 10.08 1.21
CA ILE A 100 6.67 11.17 1.43
C ILE A 100 6.06 12.43 0.82
N ASP A 101 5.80 13.42 1.65
CA ASP A 101 5.47 14.76 1.20
C ASP A 101 6.76 15.52 0.90
N ILE A 102 6.84 16.17 -0.24
CA ILE A 102 7.99 16.93 -0.71
C ILE A 102 7.54 18.37 -0.99
N PHE A 103 8.18 19.31 -0.33
CA PHE A 103 7.87 20.73 -0.41
C PHE A 103 8.78 21.45 -1.40
N MET A 104 8.38 22.60 -1.90
CA MET A 104 9.08 23.38 -2.94
C MET A 104 10.54 23.73 -2.59
N ASP A 105 10.91 23.75 -1.33
CA ASP A 105 12.30 23.98 -0.87
C ASP A 105 13.14 22.67 -0.81
N GLY A 106 12.54 21.55 -1.18
CA GLY A 106 13.18 20.23 -1.21
C GLY A 106 13.18 19.48 0.12
N HIS A 107 12.70 20.08 1.23
CA HIS A 107 12.56 19.30 2.45
C HIS A 107 11.44 18.27 2.32
N THR A 108 11.52 17.18 3.09
CA THR A 108 10.54 16.10 3.02
C THR A 108 9.94 15.81 4.39
N ARG A 109 8.69 15.34 4.38
CA ARG A 109 8.00 14.77 5.53
C ARG A 109 7.68 13.31 5.24
N ASN A 110 8.33 12.39 5.96
CA ASN A 110 8.06 10.97 5.84
C ASN A 110 6.83 10.60 6.67
N ILE A 111 5.90 9.88 6.07
CA ILE A 111 4.65 9.42 6.68
C ILE A 111 4.67 7.89 6.66
N PRO A 112 4.95 7.23 7.80
CA PRO A 112 5.06 5.77 7.89
C PRO A 112 3.70 5.07 7.79
N ASP A 113 2.62 5.74 8.19
CA ASP A 113 1.25 5.29 8.06
C ASP A 113 0.37 6.47 7.64
N LEU A 114 -0.15 6.42 6.42
CA LEU A 114 -1.01 7.48 5.88
C LEU A 114 -2.40 7.48 6.53
N TYR A 115 -2.80 6.38 7.15
CA TYR A 115 -4.16 6.17 7.63
C TYR A 115 -4.30 6.15 9.15
N GLU A 116 -3.21 6.37 9.91
CA GLU A 116 -3.18 6.29 11.38
C GLU A 116 -4.30 7.09 12.05
N ASP A 117 -4.60 8.30 11.56
CA ASP A 117 -5.66 9.16 12.07
C ASP A 117 -6.78 9.43 11.03
N ALA A 118 -6.86 8.64 9.98
CA ALA A 118 -7.80 8.89 8.90
C ALA A 118 -9.24 8.51 9.30
N ILE A 119 -10.18 9.45 9.07
CA ILE A 119 -11.62 9.19 9.25
C ILE A 119 -12.16 8.29 8.14
N GLU A 120 -11.55 8.38 6.95
CA GLU A 120 -11.93 7.62 5.76
C GLU A 120 -10.65 7.12 5.07
N ILE A 121 -10.65 5.84 4.73
CA ILE A 121 -9.54 5.20 4.01
C ILE A 121 -9.84 5.29 2.52
N THR A 122 -9.00 6.00 1.78
CA THR A 122 -9.15 6.19 0.34
C THR A 122 -8.00 5.53 -0.41
N PRO A 123 -8.28 4.65 -1.38
CA PRO A 123 -7.27 4.06 -2.25
C PRO A 123 -6.45 5.10 -3.02
N ILE A 124 -5.18 4.82 -3.25
CA ILE A 124 -4.36 5.65 -4.12
C ILE A 124 -4.73 5.37 -5.58
N PRO A 125 -5.15 6.38 -6.37
CA PRO A 125 -5.48 6.20 -7.78
C PRO A 125 -4.31 5.64 -8.58
N THR A 126 -4.61 5.00 -9.71
CA THR A 126 -3.57 4.59 -10.65
C THR A 126 -2.94 5.80 -11.34
N VAL A 127 -1.71 5.63 -11.85
CA VAL A 127 -1.04 6.68 -12.63
C VAL A 127 -1.88 7.10 -13.84
N ASP A 128 -2.57 6.15 -14.48
CA ASP A 128 -3.45 6.43 -15.62
C ASP A 128 -4.66 7.28 -15.21
N GLU A 129 -5.28 7.01 -14.07
CA GLU A 129 -6.40 7.80 -13.54
C GLU A 129 -5.96 9.21 -13.15
N LEU A 130 -4.79 9.36 -12.52
CA LEU A 130 -4.22 10.67 -12.17
C LEU A 130 -3.93 11.49 -13.43
N ASN A 131 -3.34 10.88 -14.46
CA ASN A 131 -3.02 11.52 -15.74
C ASN A 131 -4.25 11.71 -16.66
N ALA A 132 -5.37 11.05 -16.37
CA ALA A 132 -6.65 11.32 -17.04
C ALA A 132 -7.36 12.56 -16.47
N HIS A 133 -6.74 13.25 -15.51
CA HIS A 133 -7.23 14.47 -14.84
C HIS A 133 -8.61 14.32 -14.17
N VAL A 134 -8.96 13.10 -13.77
CA VAL A 134 -10.22 12.83 -13.04
C VAL A 134 -10.26 13.57 -11.70
N TRP A 135 -9.08 13.81 -11.11
CA TRP A 135 -8.90 14.46 -9.80
C TRP A 135 -8.54 15.95 -9.89
N GLY A 136 -8.24 16.45 -11.09
CA GLY A 136 -7.88 17.85 -11.36
C GLY A 136 -6.77 17.93 -12.42
N GLU A 137 -6.78 19.01 -13.21
CA GLU A 137 -5.75 19.25 -14.25
C GLU A 137 -4.36 19.55 -13.64
N GLU A 138 -4.32 19.95 -12.37
CA GLU A 138 -3.12 20.25 -11.60
C GLU A 138 -2.33 19.02 -11.17
N PHE A 139 -2.92 17.81 -11.32
CA PHE A 139 -2.27 16.57 -10.94
C PHE A 139 -1.76 15.80 -12.14
N HIS A 140 -0.50 15.37 -12.05
CA HIS A 140 0.06 14.37 -12.95
C HIS A 140 0.99 13.43 -12.18
N ALA A 141 1.18 12.21 -12.68
CA ALA A 141 1.92 11.20 -11.96
C ALA A 141 2.77 10.31 -12.87
N CYS A 142 3.78 9.70 -12.29
CA CYS A 142 4.54 8.63 -12.94
C CYS A 142 4.90 7.53 -11.93
N VAL A 143 5.18 6.35 -12.46
CA VAL A 143 5.78 5.26 -11.67
C VAL A 143 7.27 5.56 -11.51
N ILE A 144 7.80 5.29 -10.31
CA ILE A 144 9.22 5.40 -10.00
C ILE A 144 9.76 4.05 -9.53
N GLU A 145 11.07 3.92 -9.48
CA GLU A 145 11.73 2.73 -8.93
C GLU A 145 11.78 2.78 -7.40
N LYS A 146 11.74 1.60 -6.78
CA LYS A 146 11.92 1.46 -5.32
C LYS A 146 13.15 2.21 -4.82
N ALA A 147 14.26 2.11 -5.55
CA ALA A 147 15.53 2.74 -5.17
C ALA A 147 15.42 4.27 -5.07
N GLU A 148 14.61 4.91 -5.93
CA GLU A 148 14.36 6.35 -5.87
C GLU A 148 13.56 6.70 -4.60
N PHE A 149 12.49 5.96 -4.31
CA PHE A 149 11.68 6.15 -3.11
C PHE A 149 12.53 6.03 -1.83
N GLU A 150 13.29 4.94 -1.71
CA GLU A 150 14.11 4.67 -0.52
C GLU A 150 15.23 5.72 -0.34
N ALA A 151 15.86 6.17 -1.42
CA ALA A 151 16.89 7.20 -1.35
C ALA A 151 16.35 8.52 -0.78
N ILE A 152 15.12 8.91 -1.17
CA ILE A 152 14.47 10.12 -0.66
C ILE A 152 14.01 9.89 0.79
N TRP A 153 13.46 8.72 1.10
CA TRP A 153 13.05 8.34 2.45
C TRP A 153 14.20 8.45 3.46
N GLU A 154 15.38 7.97 3.08
CA GLU A 154 16.57 7.97 3.94
C GLU A 154 17.22 9.36 4.05
N SER A 155 17.37 10.06 2.92
CA SER A 155 18.04 11.38 2.87
C SER A 155 17.21 12.49 3.48
N ARG A 156 15.88 12.35 3.49
CA ARG A 156 14.91 13.38 3.86
C ARG A 156 15.08 14.69 3.09
N PHE A 157 15.55 14.57 1.87
CA PHE A 157 15.74 15.69 0.96
C PHE A 157 15.53 15.27 -0.49
N TYR A 158 14.87 16.15 -1.25
CA TYR A 158 14.58 15.95 -2.66
C TYR A 158 15.26 17.05 -3.49
N SER A 159 16.01 16.63 -4.51
CA SER A 159 16.71 17.53 -5.45
C SER A 159 16.24 17.35 -6.90
N GLY A 160 15.13 16.65 -7.12
CA GLY A 160 14.56 16.43 -8.44
C GLY A 160 13.75 17.62 -8.96
N ALA A 161 13.07 17.41 -10.09
CA ALA A 161 12.14 18.40 -10.65
C ALA A 161 10.83 18.45 -9.85
N PHE A 162 10.24 19.63 -9.79
CA PHE A 162 8.93 19.90 -9.24
C PHE A 162 7.92 20.10 -10.35
#